data_bc1767250d49e9612f3dba706ecd3f5a
#
_entry.id   bc1767250d49e9612f3dba706ecd3f5a
#
_cell.length_a   1.000
_cell.length_b   1.000
_cell.length_c   1.000
_cell.angle_alpha   90.00
_cell.angle_beta   90.00
_cell.angle_gamma   90.00
#
_symmetry.space_group_name_H-M   'P 1'
#
loop_
_entity.id
_entity.type
_entity.pdbx_description
1 polymer ?
#
loop_
_entity_poly.entity_id
_entity_poly.type
_entity_poly.pdbx_seq_one_letter_code
_entity_poly.pdbx_strand_id
1 'polypeptide(L)'
;MAEEGREVEELVLKLAREGHPPSRIGILLRDLHGVGSVKKATGKSITQILEEGGMRRPLPEDLANLIRRALRMQRHLEKNRKDKVTRRSLEITEQRIRKLARYYVRTGKLPKDWRYERERAALLLR
;
A
#
# COMPACT_ATOMS: atom_id res chain seq x y z
N MET A 1 15.24 -2.84 -25.79
CA MET A 1 14.85 -2.00 -25.82
C MET A 1 13.41 -1.57 -25.65
N ALA A 2 12.86 -0.74 -26.50
CA ALA A 2 11.56 -0.16 -26.20
C ALA A 2 10.42 -1.18 -26.05
N GLU A 3 10.48 -2.31 -26.78
CA GLU A 3 9.47 -3.35 -26.72
C GLU A 3 9.51 -4.14 -25.42
N GLU A 4 10.71 -4.48 -24.93
CA GLU A 4 10.86 -5.17 -23.64
C GLU A 4 10.36 -4.28 -22.49
N GLY A 5 10.63 -2.98 -22.57
CA GLY A 5 10.15 -2.03 -21.59
C GLY A 5 8.63 -1.99 -21.53
N ARG A 6 7.96 -1.98 -22.70
CA ARG A 6 6.50 -1.98 -22.77
C ARG A 6 5.89 -3.28 -22.26
N GLU A 7 6.49 -4.41 -22.57
CA GLU A 7 6.04 -5.71 -22.06
C GLU A 7 6.11 -5.77 -20.54
N VAL A 8 7.20 -5.27 -19.96
CA VAL A 8 7.35 -5.20 -18.51
C VAL A 8 6.32 -4.26 -17.89
N GLU A 9 6.09 -3.09 -18.51
CA GLU A 9 5.06 -2.15 -18.02
C GLU A 9 3.67 -2.77 -18.05
N GLU A 10 3.32 -3.49 -19.12
CA GLU A 10 2.04 -4.17 -19.24
C GLU A 10 1.88 -5.26 -18.17
N LEU A 11 2.95 -6.03 -17.90
CA LEU A 11 2.95 -7.03 -16.84
C LEU A 11 2.75 -6.40 -15.45
N VAL A 12 3.40 -5.27 -15.19
CA VAL A 12 3.24 -4.55 -13.93
C VAL A 12 1.78 -4.12 -13.75
N LEU A 13 1.19 -3.53 -14.79
CA LEU A 13 -0.21 -3.08 -14.73
C LEU A 13 -1.17 -4.25 -14.56
N LYS A 14 -0.92 -5.36 -15.25
CA LYS A 14 -1.73 -6.56 -15.13
C LYS A 14 -1.71 -7.13 -13.71
N LEU A 15 -0.52 -7.26 -13.12
CA LEU A 15 -0.37 -7.76 -11.76
C LEU A 15 -1.02 -6.83 -10.75
N ALA A 16 -0.94 -5.52 -10.97
CA ALA A 16 -1.61 -4.55 -10.11
C ALA A 16 -3.14 -4.68 -10.17
N ARG A 17 -3.69 -4.92 -11.37
CA ARG A 17 -5.13 -5.15 -11.53
C ARG A 17 -5.60 -6.43 -10.83
N GLU A 18 -4.71 -7.41 -10.71
CA GLU A 18 -4.98 -8.65 -9.97
C GLU A 18 -4.92 -8.45 -8.45
N GLY A 19 -4.54 -7.27 -7.98
CA GLY A 19 -4.55 -6.91 -6.57
C GLY A 19 -3.21 -7.05 -5.85
N HIS A 20 -2.11 -7.27 -6.59
CA HIS A 20 -0.79 -7.40 -5.96
C HIS A 20 -0.20 -6.03 -5.58
N PRO A 21 0.39 -5.89 -4.37
CA PRO A 21 1.10 -4.67 -4.00
C PRO A 21 2.44 -4.54 -4.74
N PRO A 22 3.02 -3.33 -4.82
CA PRO A 22 4.27 -3.11 -5.56
C PRO A 22 5.43 -4.04 -5.19
N SER A 23 5.61 -4.34 -3.90
CA SER A 23 6.67 -5.26 -3.45
C SER A 23 6.49 -6.67 -4.02
N ARG A 24 5.24 -7.15 -4.05
CA ARG A 24 4.93 -8.47 -4.58
C ARG A 24 5.05 -8.51 -6.10
N ILE A 25 4.69 -7.43 -6.79
CA ILE A 25 4.86 -7.30 -8.24
C ILE A 25 6.33 -7.51 -8.62
N GLY A 26 7.27 -6.85 -7.92
CA GLY A 26 8.70 -7.01 -8.18
C GLY A 26 9.17 -8.46 -7.99
N ILE A 27 8.71 -9.13 -6.94
CA ILE A 27 9.05 -10.52 -6.67
C ILE A 27 8.50 -11.44 -7.75
N LEU A 28 7.24 -11.26 -8.14
CA LEU A 28 6.59 -12.08 -9.17
C LEU A 28 7.25 -11.90 -10.53
N LEU A 29 7.63 -10.69 -10.90
CA LEU A 29 8.33 -10.43 -12.16
C LEU A 29 9.68 -11.13 -12.18
N ARG A 30 10.42 -11.10 -11.08
CA ARG A 30 11.70 -11.78 -10.97
C ARG A 30 11.55 -13.30 -11.05
N ASP A 31 10.61 -13.87 -10.28
CA ASP A 31 10.48 -15.30 -10.13
C ASP A 31 9.77 -15.97 -11.31
N LEU A 32 8.74 -15.35 -11.87
CA LEU A 32 7.90 -15.93 -12.93
C LEU A 32 8.25 -15.45 -14.34
N HIS A 33 8.77 -14.24 -14.47
CA HIS A 33 9.02 -13.63 -15.78
C HIS A 33 10.48 -13.30 -16.04
N GLY A 34 11.38 -13.62 -15.09
CA GLY A 34 12.81 -13.43 -15.26
C GLY A 34 13.27 -11.98 -15.29
N VAL A 35 12.43 -11.03 -14.84
CA VAL A 35 12.78 -9.63 -14.81
C VAL A 35 13.52 -9.29 -13.52
N GLY A 36 14.82 -9.11 -13.59
CA GLY A 36 15.66 -8.82 -12.42
C GLY A 36 15.44 -7.43 -11.83
N SER A 37 15.19 -6.43 -12.68
CA SER A 37 14.95 -5.05 -12.23
C SER A 37 14.03 -4.34 -13.20
N VAL A 38 12.87 -3.91 -12.70
CA VAL A 38 11.90 -3.14 -13.48
C VAL A 38 12.50 -1.81 -13.89
N LYS A 39 13.22 -1.15 -13.00
CA LYS A 39 13.84 0.15 -13.29
C LYS A 39 14.87 0.06 -14.41
N LYS A 40 15.68 -1.00 -14.46
CA LYS A 40 16.64 -1.22 -15.54
C LYS A 40 15.95 -1.53 -16.86
N ALA A 41 14.87 -2.30 -16.83
CA ALA A 41 14.15 -2.69 -18.04
C ALA A 41 13.33 -1.54 -18.64
N THR A 42 12.73 -0.70 -17.81
CA THR A 42 11.78 0.34 -18.25
C THR A 42 12.28 1.77 -18.04
N GLY A 43 13.30 1.97 -17.22
CA GLY A 43 13.75 3.29 -16.80
C GLY A 43 12.85 3.95 -15.75
N LYS A 44 11.82 3.25 -15.28
CA LYS A 44 10.84 3.75 -14.32
C LYS A 44 10.67 2.78 -13.16
N SER A 45 10.32 3.32 -11.99
CA SER A 45 9.95 2.48 -10.85
C SER A 45 8.53 1.90 -11.05
N ILE A 46 8.22 0.83 -10.31
CA ILE A 46 6.88 0.22 -10.34
C ILE A 46 5.81 1.27 -10.00
N THR A 47 6.06 2.10 -8.99
CA THR A 47 5.13 3.16 -8.58
C THR A 47 4.86 4.16 -9.71
N GLN A 48 5.92 4.58 -10.43
CA GLN A 48 5.76 5.48 -11.57
C GLN A 48 4.93 4.86 -12.69
N ILE A 49 5.15 3.59 -12.98
CA ILE A 49 4.38 2.86 -14.00
C ILE A 49 2.90 2.83 -13.64
N LEU A 50 2.59 2.56 -12.37
CA LEU A 50 1.21 2.53 -11.90
C LEU A 50 0.53 3.90 -11.99
N GLU A 51 1.23 4.96 -11.65
CA GLU A 51 0.72 6.33 -11.77
C GLU A 51 0.46 6.72 -13.23
N GLU A 52 1.39 6.44 -14.12
CA GLU A 52 1.26 6.73 -15.55
C GLU A 52 0.16 5.92 -16.21
N GLY A 53 -0.08 4.71 -15.72
CA GLY A 53 -1.15 3.85 -16.20
C GLY A 53 -2.55 4.25 -15.71
N GLY A 54 -2.67 5.37 -15.02
CA GLY A 54 -3.95 5.85 -14.49
C GLY A 54 -4.50 5.06 -13.33
N MET A 55 -3.72 4.17 -12.75
CA MET A 55 -4.13 3.42 -11.58
C MET A 55 -4.03 4.28 -10.33
N ARG A 56 -5.01 4.10 -9.44
CA ARG A 56 -5.03 4.81 -8.17
C ARG A 56 -3.77 4.45 -7.38
N ARG A 57 -3.06 5.49 -6.91
CA ARG A 57 -1.86 5.30 -6.12
C ARG A 57 -2.18 4.50 -4.88
N PRO A 58 -1.62 3.28 -4.70
CA PRO A 58 -1.91 2.51 -3.51
C PRO A 58 -1.29 3.19 -2.29
N LEU A 59 -1.90 2.97 -1.12
CA LEU A 59 -1.29 3.41 0.12
C LEU A 59 0.08 2.74 0.28
N PRO A 60 1.07 3.44 0.88
CA PRO A 60 2.33 2.79 1.24
C PRO A 60 2.06 1.53 2.06
N GLU A 61 2.79 0.45 1.78
CA GLU A 61 2.52 -0.87 2.39
C GLU A 61 2.57 -0.86 3.92
N ASP A 62 3.55 -0.17 4.49
CA ASP A 62 3.69 -0.08 5.93
C ASP A 62 2.48 0.59 6.58
N LEU A 63 1.98 1.66 5.96
CA LEU A 63 0.77 2.34 6.42
C LEU A 63 -0.45 1.43 6.26
N ALA A 64 -0.61 0.77 5.12
CA ALA A 64 -1.70 -0.16 4.87
C ALA A 64 -1.71 -1.31 5.88
N ASN A 65 -0.53 -1.85 6.21
CA ASN A 65 -0.41 -2.93 7.20
C ASN A 65 -0.82 -2.48 8.60
N LEU A 66 -0.45 -1.27 9.00
CA LEU A 66 -0.88 -0.70 10.28
C LEU A 66 -2.40 -0.51 10.32
N ILE A 67 -3.00 -0.03 9.24
CA ILE A 67 -4.45 0.15 9.16
C ILE A 67 -5.17 -1.21 9.24
N ARG A 68 -4.67 -2.23 8.56
CA ARG A 68 -5.24 -3.58 8.65
C ARG A 68 -5.18 -4.13 10.07
N ARG A 69 -4.07 -3.91 10.76
CA ARG A 69 -3.92 -4.30 12.17
C ARG A 69 -4.95 -3.57 13.04
N ALA A 70 -5.11 -2.26 12.84
CA ALA A 70 -6.09 -1.47 13.57
C ALA A 70 -7.52 -1.98 13.34
N LEU A 71 -7.87 -2.32 12.10
CA LEU A 71 -9.18 -2.89 11.77
C LEU A 71 -9.45 -4.22 12.48
N ARG A 72 -8.44 -5.10 12.53
CA ARG A 72 -8.57 -6.37 13.25
C ARG A 72 -8.83 -6.14 14.73
N MET A 73 -8.12 -5.19 15.34
CA MET A 73 -8.33 -4.84 16.75
C MET A 73 -9.71 -4.23 16.99
N GLN A 74 -10.19 -3.39 16.09
CA GLN A 74 -11.53 -2.82 16.17
C GLN A 74 -12.61 -3.91 16.14
N ARG A 75 -12.48 -4.87 15.22
CA ARG A 75 -13.42 -6.00 15.11
C ARG A 75 -13.40 -6.87 16.37
N HIS A 76 -12.22 -7.09 16.92
CA HIS A 76 -12.07 -7.83 18.18
C HIS A 76 -12.78 -7.10 19.32
N LEU A 77 -12.61 -5.77 19.42
CA LEU A 77 -13.21 -4.97 20.48
C LEU A 77 -14.73 -4.85 20.37
N GLU A 78 -15.30 -4.96 19.16
CA GLU A 78 -16.75 -5.01 18.98
C GLU A 78 -17.37 -6.20 19.70
N LYS A 79 -16.66 -7.33 19.73
CA LYS A 79 -17.07 -8.57 20.40
C LYS A 79 -16.59 -8.67 21.84
N ASN A 80 -15.49 -8.01 22.17
CA ASN A 80 -14.82 -8.10 23.47
C ASN A 80 -14.56 -6.69 24.03
N ARG A 81 -15.63 -6.00 24.40
CA ARG A 81 -15.59 -4.58 24.83
C ARG A 81 -14.75 -4.32 26.07
N LYS A 82 -14.54 -5.33 26.92
CA LYS A 82 -13.79 -5.19 28.17
C LYS A 82 -12.30 -5.49 28.01
N ASP A 83 -11.83 -5.83 26.83
CA ASP A 83 -10.42 -6.12 26.58
C ASP A 83 -9.60 -4.83 26.58
N LYS A 84 -9.07 -4.48 27.74
CA LYS A 84 -8.28 -3.27 27.94
C LYS A 84 -6.93 -3.33 27.24
N VAL A 85 -6.33 -4.51 27.13
CA VAL A 85 -5.03 -4.71 26.50
C VAL A 85 -5.13 -4.40 25.01
N THR A 86 -6.13 -4.97 24.32
CA THR A 86 -6.36 -4.70 22.89
C THR A 86 -6.74 -3.25 22.65
N ARG A 87 -7.54 -2.65 23.54
CA ARG A 87 -7.88 -1.22 23.42
C ARG A 87 -6.64 -0.34 23.46
N ARG A 88 -5.73 -0.62 24.38
CA ARG A 88 -4.48 0.12 24.47
C ARG A 88 -3.60 -0.08 23.24
N SER A 89 -3.52 -1.33 22.74
CA SER A 89 -2.79 -1.65 21.52
C SER A 89 -3.34 -0.92 20.30
N LEU A 90 -4.68 -0.80 20.22
CA LEU A 90 -5.33 -0.04 19.15
C LEU A 90 -4.94 1.43 19.19
N GLU A 91 -4.98 2.05 20.37
CA GLU A 91 -4.58 3.45 20.53
C GLU A 91 -3.15 3.70 20.08
N ILE A 92 -2.22 2.83 20.47
CA ILE A 92 -0.82 2.90 20.08
C ILE A 92 -0.67 2.76 18.56
N THR A 93 -1.36 1.79 17.98
CA THR A 93 -1.33 1.57 16.52
C THR A 93 -1.87 2.78 15.77
N GLU A 94 -2.96 3.37 16.25
CA GLU A 94 -3.52 4.58 15.64
C GLU A 94 -2.58 5.79 15.73
N GLN A 95 -1.84 5.92 16.81
CA GLN A 95 -0.82 6.96 16.93
C GLN A 95 0.29 6.76 15.90
N ARG A 96 0.72 5.53 15.69
CA ARG A 96 1.72 5.17 14.67
C ARG A 96 1.20 5.49 13.26
N ILE A 97 -0.06 5.17 12.99
CA ILE A 97 -0.70 5.49 11.71
C ILE A 97 -0.66 6.99 11.45
N ARG A 98 -1.04 7.80 12.44
CA ARG A 98 -1.05 9.26 12.29
C ARG A 98 0.33 9.84 12.07
N LYS A 99 1.34 9.35 12.77
CA LYS A 99 2.73 9.78 12.58
C LYS A 99 3.26 9.44 11.20
N LEU A 100 3.02 8.21 10.76
CA LEU A 100 3.46 7.73 9.45
C LEU A 100 2.74 8.48 8.33
N ALA A 101 1.44 8.74 8.50
CA ALA A 101 0.66 9.51 7.54
C ALA A 101 1.19 10.93 7.38
N ARG A 102 1.53 11.59 8.49
CA ARG A 102 2.13 12.94 8.44
C ARG A 102 3.46 12.94 7.68
N TYR A 103 4.27 11.92 7.88
CA TYR A 103 5.52 11.76 7.14
C TYR A 103 5.25 11.63 5.64
N TYR A 104 4.30 10.80 5.23
CA TYR A 104 3.97 10.62 3.81
C TYR A 104 3.31 11.83 3.18
N VAL A 105 2.51 12.58 3.92
CA VAL A 105 1.96 13.86 3.44
C VAL A 105 3.10 14.85 3.20
N ARG A 106 4.03 14.96 4.13
CA ARG A 106 5.18 15.87 4.02
C ARG A 106 6.08 15.52 2.84
N THR A 107 6.28 14.23 2.56
CA THR A 107 7.13 13.77 1.45
C THR A 107 6.39 13.69 0.12
N GLY A 108 5.11 14.03 0.08
CA GLY A 108 4.32 14.06 -1.15
C GLY A 108 3.73 12.72 -1.59
N LYS A 109 3.90 11.65 -0.82
CA LYS A 109 3.32 10.34 -1.15
C LYS A 109 1.83 10.24 -0.88
N LEU A 110 1.30 11.10 -0.03
CA LEU A 110 -0.13 11.22 0.26
C LEU A 110 -0.62 12.64 0.00
N PRO A 111 -1.90 12.82 -0.37
CA PRO A 111 -2.49 14.14 -0.52
C PRO A 111 -2.46 14.94 0.79
N LYS A 112 -2.44 16.27 0.69
CA LYS A 112 -2.39 17.16 1.86
C LYS A 112 -3.60 17.02 2.78
N ASP A 113 -4.74 16.65 2.24
CA ASP A 113 -5.99 16.48 2.97
C ASP A 113 -6.23 15.05 3.46
N TRP A 114 -5.28 14.15 3.23
CA TRP A 114 -5.39 12.77 3.67
C TRP A 114 -5.40 12.68 5.19
N ARG A 115 -6.39 11.99 5.75
CA ARG A 115 -6.53 11.78 7.18
C ARG A 115 -6.95 10.35 7.48
N TYR A 116 -6.47 9.85 8.61
CA TYR A 116 -6.94 8.60 9.16
C TYR A 116 -8.19 8.87 10.00
N GLU A 117 -9.28 8.20 9.65
CA GLU A 117 -10.51 8.22 10.42
C GLU A 117 -10.89 6.78 10.72
N ARG A 118 -11.10 6.47 12.00
CA ARG A 118 -11.40 5.10 12.44
C ARG A 118 -12.62 4.52 11.72
N GLU A 119 -13.66 5.30 11.55
CA GLU A 119 -14.92 4.89 10.92
C GLU A 119 -14.76 4.58 9.43
N ARG A 120 -13.74 5.15 8.80
CA ARG A 120 -13.48 5.01 7.36
C ARG A 120 -12.23 4.20 7.05
N ALA A 121 -11.64 3.56 8.07
CA ALA A 121 -10.38 2.84 7.89
C ALA A 121 -10.47 1.75 6.81
N ALA A 122 -11.56 1.02 6.74
CA ALA A 122 -11.76 0.00 5.72
C ALA A 122 -11.78 0.58 4.30
N LEU A 123 -12.30 1.79 4.12
CA LEU A 123 -12.34 2.47 2.82
C LEU A 123 -10.95 2.93 2.37
N LEU A 124 -10.06 3.23 3.32
CA LEU A 124 -8.70 3.67 3.01
C LEU A 124 -7.85 2.56 2.38
N LEU A 125 -8.23 1.30 2.58
CA LEU A 125 -7.51 0.14 2.05
C LEU A 125 -7.95 -0.27 0.64
N ARG A 126 -8.97 0.34 0.10
CA ARG A 126 -9.47 0.05 -1.25
C ARG A 126 -8.64 0.70 -2.35
#